data_cddb30ed4712151f89f2a6bf71169aae
#
_entry.id   cddb30ed4712151f89f2a6bf71169aae
#
_cell.length_a   1.000
_cell.length_b   1.000
_cell.length_c   1.000
_cell.angle_alpha   90.00
_cell.angle_beta   90.00
_cell.angle_gamma   90.00
#
_symmetry.space_group_name_H-M   'P 1'
#
loop_
_entity.id
_entity.type
_entity.pdbx_description
1 polymer ?
#
loop_
_entity_poly.entity_id
_entity_poly.type
_entity_poly.pdbx_seq_one_letter_code
_entity_poly.pdbx_strand_id
1 'polypeptide(L)'
;MKEIIIVLLCIILIGLIIVIFYGGNYLYNLGINPKYPKDLIFKSNTNVDTKQNETSGISTIDSITWLLKYSNYEDLFLKSKDNLKLHNYIIKNKNNSNKWVITVHGYTSQGTYMASYAKRFYDMGYNIIIPDLRGHGKSEGTYIGMGWHERFDIVDLTNYIANTYKDSHIVLFGISMGAATVMNASGEKLPKNVKAIIEDCGYTSTWNQFAYQLKALFKLPAFPMMHAASIICKFRSGYFISEASPIKQIKKSTTPTLFIHGDKDGFVPFFMLDKLYNASPVEKEKLIISGAKHARASYVNPKLYWESIENFLNKYIN
;
A
#
# COMPACT_ATOMS: atom_id res chain seq x y z
N MET A 1 -36.15 -40.93 -17.83
CA MET A 1 -35.87 -39.56 -18.33
C MET A 1 -35.59 -38.53 -17.22
N LYS A 2 -36.48 -38.34 -16.23
CA LYS A 2 -36.23 -37.34 -15.15
C LYS A 2 -34.97 -37.60 -14.36
N GLU A 3 -34.67 -38.83 -13.97
CA GLU A 3 -33.45 -39.19 -13.23
C GLU A 3 -32.16 -38.91 -14.03
N ILE A 4 -32.13 -39.20 -15.33
CA ILE A 4 -30.99 -38.92 -16.21
C ILE A 4 -30.76 -37.41 -16.31
N ILE A 5 -31.82 -36.61 -16.42
CA ILE A 5 -31.74 -35.16 -16.46
C ILE A 5 -31.15 -34.61 -15.14
N ILE A 6 -31.62 -35.12 -13.98
CA ILE A 6 -31.09 -34.73 -12.67
C ILE A 6 -29.61 -35.06 -12.56
N VAL A 7 -29.19 -36.26 -12.95
CA VAL A 7 -27.76 -36.67 -12.94
C VAL A 7 -26.91 -35.74 -13.83
N LEU A 8 -27.38 -35.43 -15.03
CA LEU A 8 -26.68 -34.50 -15.93
C LEU A 8 -26.55 -33.09 -15.34
N LEU A 9 -27.65 -32.59 -14.73
CA LEU A 9 -27.60 -31.27 -14.04
C LEU A 9 -26.62 -31.27 -12.87
N CYS A 10 -26.55 -32.34 -12.09
CA CYS A 10 -25.60 -32.48 -10.99
C CYS A 10 -24.14 -32.49 -11.53
N ILE A 11 -23.87 -33.23 -12.61
CA ILE A 11 -22.54 -33.25 -13.23
C ILE A 11 -22.13 -31.86 -13.74
N ILE A 12 -23.05 -31.16 -14.41
CA ILE A 12 -22.81 -29.80 -14.88
C ILE A 12 -22.52 -28.85 -13.70
N LEU A 13 -23.32 -28.94 -12.63
CA LEU A 13 -23.15 -28.11 -11.44
C LEU A 13 -21.79 -28.37 -10.76
N ILE A 14 -21.41 -29.63 -10.59
CA ILE A 14 -20.11 -30.03 -10.04
C ILE A 14 -18.99 -29.50 -10.91
N GLY A 15 -19.08 -29.66 -12.24
CA GLY A 15 -18.10 -29.12 -13.18
C GLY A 15 -17.95 -27.59 -13.05
N LEU A 16 -19.07 -26.86 -12.93
CA LEU A 16 -19.07 -25.41 -12.72
C LEU A 16 -18.41 -25.01 -11.39
N ILE A 17 -18.71 -25.72 -10.30
CA ILE A 17 -18.08 -25.48 -8.98
C ILE A 17 -16.56 -25.69 -9.07
N ILE A 18 -16.12 -26.74 -9.75
CA ILE A 18 -14.70 -27.02 -9.95
C ILE A 18 -14.02 -25.87 -10.72
N VAL A 19 -14.60 -25.41 -11.82
CA VAL A 19 -14.08 -24.27 -12.62
C VAL A 19 -13.99 -23.00 -11.78
N ILE A 20 -15.03 -22.69 -11.00
CA ILE A 20 -15.06 -21.52 -10.12
C ILE A 20 -13.96 -21.61 -9.04
N PHE A 21 -13.77 -22.80 -8.46
CA PHE A 21 -12.73 -23.01 -7.46
C PHE A 21 -11.33 -22.85 -8.05
N TYR A 22 -11.03 -23.46 -9.20
CA TYR A 22 -9.74 -23.30 -9.88
C TYR A 22 -9.50 -21.85 -10.31
N GLY A 23 -10.50 -21.16 -10.85
CA GLY A 23 -10.43 -19.76 -11.20
C GLY A 23 -10.20 -18.87 -9.99
N GLY A 24 -10.90 -19.11 -8.88
CA GLY A 24 -10.70 -18.42 -7.62
C GLY A 24 -9.30 -18.66 -7.04
N ASN A 25 -8.79 -19.89 -7.11
CA ASN A 25 -7.44 -20.24 -6.69
C ASN A 25 -6.37 -19.53 -7.55
N TYR A 26 -6.58 -19.46 -8.86
CA TYR A 26 -5.70 -18.72 -9.76
C TYR A 26 -5.66 -17.22 -9.39
N LEU A 27 -6.81 -16.58 -9.17
CA LEU A 27 -6.89 -15.17 -8.78
C LEU A 27 -6.28 -14.92 -7.40
N TYR A 28 -6.46 -15.81 -6.43
CA TYR A 28 -5.78 -15.74 -5.14
C TYR A 28 -4.25 -15.75 -5.32
N ASN A 29 -3.73 -16.71 -6.09
CA ASN A 29 -2.29 -16.79 -6.34
C ASN A 29 -1.78 -15.54 -7.08
N LEU A 30 -2.50 -15.09 -8.10
CA LEU A 30 -2.12 -13.90 -8.86
C LEU A 30 -2.10 -12.63 -7.99
N GLY A 31 -3.07 -12.44 -7.09
CA GLY A 31 -3.21 -11.23 -6.29
C GLY A 31 -2.50 -11.27 -4.94
N ILE A 32 -2.47 -12.42 -4.27
CA ILE A 32 -2.16 -12.53 -2.83
C ILE A 32 -0.86 -13.31 -2.57
N ASN A 33 -0.54 -14.34 -3.36
CA ASN A 33 0.64 -15.17 -3.14
C ASN A 33 1.92 -14.43 -3.63
N PRO A 34 2.88 -14.04 -2.75
CA PRO A 34 4.07 -13.28 -3.14
C PRO A 34 5.00 -14.05 -4.09
N LYS A 35 4.98 -15.38 -4.04
CA LYS A 35 5.84 -16.25 -4.86
C LYS A 35 5.29 -16.50 -6.27
N TYR A 36 4.04 -16.09 -6.54
CA TYR A 36 3.42 -16.30 -7.86
C TYR A 36 3.83 -15.17 -8.82
N PRO A 37 4.22 -15.47 -10.08
CA PRO A 37 4.62 -14.46 -11.05
C PRO A 37 3.56 -13.38 -11.28
N LYS A 38 3.98 -12.12 -11.31
CA LYS A 38 3.10 -10.94 -11.43
C LYS A 38 3.18 -10.26 -12.80
N ASP A 39 3.92 -10.85 -13.74
CA ASP A 39 4.14 -10.29 -15.08
C ASP A 39 2.83 -9.92 -15.80
N LEU A 40 1.80 -10.74 -15.66
CA LEU A 40 0.50 -10.50 -16.27
C LEU A 40 -0.13 -9.18 -15.79
N ILE A 41 0.03 -8.85 -14.48
CA ILE A 41 -0.53 -7.62 -13.90
C ILE A 41 0.19 -6.39 -14.45
N PHE A 42 1.51 -6.46 -14.64
CA PHE A 42 2.33 -5.30 -15.01
C PHE A 42 2.55 -5.17 -16.53
N LYS A 43 2.75 -6.26 -17.27
CA LYS A 43 2.99 -6.22 -18.74
C LYS A 43 1.75 -5.80 -19.54
N SER A 44 0.56 -6.20 -19.09
CA SER A 44 -0.69 -5.86 -19.77
C SER A 44 -1.21 -4.46 -19.43
N ASN A 45 -0.69 -3.83 -18.38
CA ASN A 45 -1.07 -2.50 -17.96
C ASN A 45 -0.11 -1.46 -18.55
N THR A 46 -0.40 -0.96 -19.75
CA THR A 46 0.32 0.18 -20.36
C THR A 46 0.33 1.45 -19.48
N ASN A 47 -0.47 1.45 -18.42
CA ASN A 47 -0.58 2.53 -17.44
C ASN A 47 0.44 2.44 -16.30
N VAL A 48 1.15 1.29 -16.17
CA VAL A 48 2.29 1.16 -15.24
C VAL A 48 3.55 1.32 -16.07
N ASP A 49 4.23 2.43 -15.88
CA ASP A 49 5.51 2.69 -16.52
C ASP A 49 6.59 1.86 -15.82
N THR A 50 6.91 0.70 -16.38
CA THR A 50 7.97 -0.18 -15.85
C THR A 50 9.37 0.33 -16.19
N LYS A 51 9.49 1.30 -17.10
CA LYS A 51 10.74 1.99 -17.36
C LYS A 51 10.90 3.10 -16.34
N GLN A 52 11.81 2.93 -15.43
CA GLN A 52 12.34 3.98 -14.56
C GLN A 52 13.11 5.00 -15.43
N ASN A 53 12.40 5.89 -16.11
CA ASN A 53 13.03 7.00 -16.80
C ASN A 53 13.35 8.08 -15.75
N GLU A 54 14.63 8.32 -15.60
CA GLU A 54 15.34 9.31 -14.80
C GLU A 54 14.92 10.74 -15.21
N THR A 55 13.89 11.29 -14.59
CA THR A 55 13.55 12.71 -14.80
C THR A 55 13.26 13.48 -13.51
N SER A 56 13.53 12.88 -12.36
CA SER A 56 13.57 13.62 -11.10
C SER A 56 15.01 13.60 -10.57
N GLY A 57 15.57 14.75 -10.27
CA GLY A 57 16.98 15.05 -9.96
C GLY A 57 17.76 14.15 -8.98
N ILE A 58 17.24 12.99 -8.59
CA ILE A 58 17.96 11.92 -7.90
C ILE A 58 17.50 10.61 -8.53
N SER A 59 18.41 9.88 -9.19
CA SER A 59 18.10 8.57 -9.76
C SER A 59 17.70 7.58 -8.67
N THR A 60 16.82 6.65 -8.99
CA THR A 60 16.44 5.57 -8.04
C THR A 60 17.66 4.77 -7.59
N ILE A 61 18.62 4.55 -8.50
CA ILE A 61 19.89 3.87 -8.21
C ILE A 61 20.71 4.67 -7.20
N ASP A 62 20.80 5.99 -7.36
CA ASP A 62 21.56 6.86 -6.43
C ASP A 62 20.91 6.88 -5.05
N SER A 63 19.57 6.87 -5.00
CA SER A 63 18.83 6.84 -3.73
C SER A 63 19.01 5.51 -3.00
N ILE A 64 18.98 4.37 -3.70
CA ILE A 64 19.27 3.06 -3.13
C ILE A 64 20.72 2.99 -2.66
N THR A 65 21.65 3.55 -3.44
CA THR A 65 23.06 3.65 -3.05
C THR A 65 23.23 4.51 -1.80
N TRP A 66 22.52 5.65 -1.73
CA TRP A 66 22.50 6.47 -0.50
C TRP A 66 21.97 5.66 0.68
N LEU A 67 20.84 4.97 0.54
CA LEU A 67 20.28 4.15 1.62
C LEU A 67 21.29 3.12 2.11
N LEU A 68 21.84 2.32 1.20
CA LEU A 68 22.66 1.15 1.57
C LEU A 68 24.10 1.48 1.96
N LYS A 69 24.66 2.61 1.51
CA LYS A 69 26.08 2.94 1.74
C LYS A 69 26.33 4.21 2.56
N TYR A 70 25.41 5.17 2.54
CA TYR A 70 25.67 6.51 3.07
C TYR A 70 24.69 6.98 4.15
N SER A 71 23.55 6.31 4.30
CA SER A 71 22.53 6.71 5.28
C SER A 71 22.85 6.33 6.71
N ASN A 72 23.82 5.43 6.93
CA ASN A 72 24.12 4.80 8.21
C ASN A 72 22.86 4.16 8.82
N TYR A 73 22.06 3.47 7.99
CA TYR A 73 20.89 2.78 8.48
C TYR A 73 21.26 1.61 9.42
N GLU A 74 20.33 1.30 10.31
CA GLU A 74 20.37 0.12 11.14
C GLU A 74 19.21 -0.81 10.73
N ASP A 75 19.46 -2.14 10.74
CA ASP A 75 18.40 -3.13 10.55
C ASP A 75 17.61 -3.26 11.87
N LEU A 76 16.33 -2.89 11.85
CA LEU A 76 15.39 -3.05 12.95
C LEU A 76 14.45 -4.21 12.66
N PHE A 77 14.46 -5.24 13.51
CA PHE A 77 13.52 -6.34 13.42
C PHE A 77 12.48 -6.23 14.53
N LEU A 78 11.21 -6.15 14.16
CA LEU A 78 10.09 -6.22 15.09
C LEU A 78 9.32 -7.53 14.87
N LYS A 79 8.77 -8.05 15.97
CA LYS A 79 7.92 -9.22 15.93
C LYS A 79 6.47 -8.77 15.84
N SER A 80 5.75 -9.20 14.79
CA SER A 80 4.34 -8.91 14.63
C SER A 80 3.46 -9.68 15.62
N LYS A 81 2.19 -9.31 15.75
CA LYS A 81 1.21 -9.98 16.63
C LYS A 81 1.00 -11.45 16.28
N ASP A 82 1.19 -11.82 15.02
CA ASP A 82 1.13 -13.19 14.50
C ASP A 82 2.51 -13.85 14.37
N ASN A 83 3.49 -13.34 15.13
CA ASN A 83 4.83 -13.88 15.31
C ASN A 83 5.78 -13.83 14.11
N LEU A 84 5.48 -13.06 13.05
CA LEU A 84 6.41 -12.84 11.95
C LEU A 84 7.55 -11.91 12.37
N LYS A 85 8.76 -12.21 11.92
CA LYS A 85 9.92 -11.32 12.06
C LYS A 85 9.90 -10.34 10.90
N LEU A 86 9.60 -9.07 11.20
CA LEU A 86 9.46 -8.00 10.20
C LEU A 86 10.68 -7.07 10.24
N HIS A 87 11.27 -6.89 9.08
CA HIS A 87 12.45 -6.06 8.87
C HIS A 87 12.08 -4.62 8.54
N ASN A 88 12.90 -3.70 9.06
CA ASN A 88 12.76 -2.26 8.79
C ASN A 88 14.17 -1.64 8.73
N TYR A 89 14.37 -0.70 7.82
CA TYR A 89 15.53 0.18 7.84
C TYR A 89 15.21 1.37 8.74
N ILE A 90 16.05 1.64 9.75
CA ILE A 90 15.93 2.83 10.60
C ILE A 90 17.11 3.76 10.34
N ILE A 91 16.84 5.05 10.10
CA ILE A 91 17.85 6.06 9.79
C ILE A 91 17.62 7.27 10.69
N LYS A 92 18.62 7.60 11.47
CA LYS A 92 18.61 8.78 12.32
C LYS A 92 19.10 10.00 11.56
N ASN A 93 18.37 11.10 11.69
CA ASN A 93 18.84 12.38 11.13
C ASN A 93 19.98 12.96 11.97
N LYS A 94 20.96 13.54 11.29
CA LYS A 94 22.16 14.14 11.93
C LYS A 94 21.80 15.30 12.88
N ASN A 95 20.67 15.97 12.66
CA ASN A 95 20.25 17.15 13.40
C ASN A 95 19.53 16.84 14.71
N ASN A 96 19.61 15.60 15.20
CA ASN A 96 18.93 15.14 16.43
C ASN A 96 17.44 15.52 16.46
N SER A 97 16.76 15.30 15.35
CA SER A 97 15.36 15.66 15.12
C SER A 97 14.38 14.79 15.91
N ASN A 98 13.26 15.38 16.36
CA ASN A 98 12.12 14.64 16.90
C ASN A 98 11.08 14.27 15.81
N LYS A 99 11.29 14.69 14.56
CA LYS A 99 10.40 14.40 13.43
C LYS A 99 10.73 13.02 12.86
N TRP A 100 9.69 12.21 12.64
CA TRP A 100 9.80 10.86 12.11
C TRP A 100 8.88 10.65 10.93
N VAL A 101 9.31 9.87 9.95
CA VAL A 101 8.42 9.39 8.89
C VAL A 101 8.59 7.89 8.70
N ILE A 102 7.46 7.19 8.56
CA ILE A 102 7.40 5.79 8.13
C ILE A 102 7.00 5.81 6.65
N THR A 103 7.90 5.34 5.75
CA THR A 103 7.68 5.34 4.30
C THR A 103 7.32 3.94 3.81
N VAL A 104 6.06 3.73 3.44
CA VAL A 104 5.46 2.41 3.18
C VAL A 104 5.35 2.14 1.69
N HIS A 105 5.97 1.05 1.22
CA HIS A 105 6.06 0.67 -0.18
C HIS A 105 4.78 0.08 -0.75
N GLY A 106 4.68 0.07 -2.09
CA GLY A 106 3.57 -0.50 -2.84
C GLY A 106 3.63 -2.02 -3.04
N TYR A 107 2.62 -2.54 -3.75
CA TYR A 107 2.47 -3.95 -4.08
C TYR A 107 3.67 -4.49 -4.88
N THR A 108 4.17 -5.66 -4.51
CA THR A 108 5.35 -6.35 -5.10
C THR A 108 6.66 -5.55 -5.06
N SER A 109 6.70 -4.46 -4.31
CA SER A 109 7.89 -3.65 -4.05
C SER A 109 8.58 -4.11 -2.77
N GLN A 110 9.56 -3.37 -2.30
CA GLN A 110 10.25 -3.59 -1.01
C GLN A 110 10.78 -2.26 -0.48
N GLY A 111 11.22 -2.25 0.77
CA GLY A 111 11.65 -1.02 1.45
C GLY A 111 12.69 -0.21 0.66
N THR A 112 13.67 -0.86 0.04
CA THR A 112 14.72 -0.16 -0.72
C THR A 112 14.20 0.72 -1.87
N TYR A 113 13.03 0.40 -2.45
CA TYR A 113 12.42 1.23 -3.49
C TYR A 113 11.78 2.52 -2.95
N MET A 114 11.65 2.64 -1.62
CA MET A 114 11.23 3.90 -0.98
C MET A 114 12.41 4.85 -0.71
N ALA A 115 13.64 4.46 -1.07
CA ALA A 115 14.85 5.22 -0.77
C ALA A 115 14.83 6.66 -1.28
N SER A 116 14.25 6.94 -2.46
CA SER A 116 14.15 8.29 -3.01
C SER A 116 13.24 9.20 -2.18
N TYR A 117 12.12 8.67 -1.71
CA TYR A 117 11.21 9.38 -0.82
C TYR A 117 11.82 9.54 0.58
N ALA A 118 12.43 8.49 1.10
CA ALA A 118 13.12 8.50 2.38
C ALA A 118 14.25 9.53 2.41
N LYS A 119 15.06 9.58 1.33
CA LYS A 119 16.13 10.59 1.18
C LYS A 119 15.58 12.00 1.22
N ARG A 120 14.47 12.26 0.54
CA ARG A 120 13.84 13.59 0.52
C ARG A 120 13.34 14.00 1.90
N PHE A 121 12.67 13.10 2.63
CA PHE A 121 12.27 13.36 4.01
C PHE A 121 13.48 13.53 4.94
N TYR A 122 14.54 12.77 4.73
CA TYR A 122 15.79 12.93 5.48
C TYR A 122 16.38 14.33 5.28
N ASP A 123 16.38 14.83 4.05
CA ASP A 123 16.87 16.20 3.72
C ASP A 123 15.95 17.28 4.34
N MET A 124 14.68 17.00 4.56
CA MET A 124 13.71 17.84 5.30
C MET A 124 13.88 17.72 6.83
N GLY A 125 14.86 16.97 7.32
CA GLY A 125 15.18 16.85 8.74
C GLY A 125 14.45 15.73 9.49
N TYR A 126 13.84 14.77 8.82
CA TYR A 126 13.14 13.64 9.45
C TYR A 126 14.10 12.48 9.75
N ASN A 127 13.87 11.80 10.88
CA ASN A 127 14.31 10.43 11.08
C ASN A 127 13.37 9.52 10.26
N ILE A 128 13.91 8.41 9.74
CA ILE A 128 13.21 7.57 8.77
C ILE A 128 13.03 6.15 9.30
N ILE A 129 11.85 5.56 9.10
CA ILE A 129 11.69 4.11 9.10
C ILE A 129 11.15 3.70 7.73
N ILE A 130 11.79 2.70 7.13
CA ILE A 130 11.36 2.09 5.87
C ILE A 130 11.07 0.63 6.15
N PRO A 131 9.80 0.21 6.31
CA PRO A 131 9.48 -1.20 6.49
C PRO A 131 9.61 -1.98 5.18
N ASP A 132 10.10 -3.21 5.29
CA ASP A 132 9.72 -4.27 4.36
C ASP A 132 8.40 -4.86 4.87
N LEU A 133 7.31 -4.67 4.15
CA LEU A 133 6.01 -5.21 4.54
C LEU A 133 6.04 -6.75 4.54
N ARG A 134 5.15 -7.38 5.31
CA ARG A 134 5.04 -8.85 5.37
C ARG A 134 4.99 -9.47 3.96
N GLY A 135 5.74 -10.55 3.75
CA GLY A 135 5.88 -11.21 2.45
C GLY A 135 6.73 -10.47 1.41
N HIS A 136 7.46 -9.40 1.81
CA HIS A 136 8.33 -8.62 0.94
C HIS A 136 9.72 -8.42 1.57
N GLY A 137 10.71 -8.15 0.72
CA GLY A 137 12.08 -7.82 1.15
C GLY A 137 12.67 -8.87 2.10
N LYS A 138 13.17 -8.41 3.25
CA LYS A 138 13.75 -9.25 4.32
C LYS A 138 12.71 -9.68 5.37
N SER A 139 11.44 -9.26 5.25
CA SER A 139 10.39 -9.64 6.18
C SER A 139 9.81 -11.01 5.88
N GLU A 140 9.45 -11.72 6.97
CA GLU A 140 8.70 -12.96 6.85
C GLU A 140 7.26 -12.71 6.37
N GLY A 141 6.62 -13.77 5.91
CA GLY A 141 5.22 -13.78 5.46
C GLY A 141 5.01 -14.64 4.22
N THR A 142 3.85 -15.28 4.15
CA THR A 142 3.49 -16.21 3.07
C THR A 142 2.44 -15.65 2.12
N TYR A 143 1.94 -14.43 2.40
CA TYR A 143 0.93 -13.75 1.59
C TYR A 143 1.10 -12.23 1.66
N ILE A 144 0.56 -11.54 0.68
CA ILE A 144 0.45 -10.08 0.62
C ILE A 144 -0.93 -9.71 1.17
N GLY A 145 -0.99 -8.99 2.28
CA GLY A 145 -2.25 -8.67 2.96
C GLY A 145 -3.02 -7.50 2.35
N MET A 146 -2.49 -6.89 1.27
CA MET A 146 -3.09 -5.73 0.60
C MET A 146 -3.39 -4.56 1.54
N GLY A 147 -2.50 -4.34 2.51
CA GLY A 147 -2.64 -3.30 3.52
C GLY A 147 -3.56 -3.67 4.68
N TRP A 148 -4.13 -4.88 4.73
CA TRP A 148 -5.06 -5.26 5.79
C TRP A 148 -4.35 -5.71 7.07
N HIS A 149 -3.52 -6.74 6.98
CA HIS A 149 -2.72 -7.16 8.14
C HIS A 149 -1.53 -6.23 8.36
N GLU A 150 -0.94 -5.71 7.30
CA GLU A 150 0.15 -4.72 7.34
C GLU A 150 -0.20 -3.48 8.17
N ARG A 151 -1.50 -3.11 8.27
CA ARG A 151 -1.91 -1.98 9.10
C ARG A 151 -1.51 -2.13 10.56
N PHE A 152 -1.55 -3.35 11.10
CA PHE A 152 -1.12 -3.61 12.46
C PHE A 152 0.38 -3.51 12.62
N ASP A 153 1.15 -3.92 11.60
CA ASP A 153 2.60 -3.79 11.60
C ASP A 153 3.01 -2.31 11.61
N ILE A 154 2.27 -1.45 10.86
CA ILE A 154 2.47 0.01 10.91
C ILE A 154 2.08 0.58 12.27
N VAL A 155 0.98 0.15 12.88
CA VAL A 155 0.61 0.55 14.25
C VAL A 155 1.72 0.18 15.24
N ASP A 156 2.28 -1.02 15.15
CA ASP A 156 3.36 -1.48 16.02
C ASP A 156 4.63 -0.65 15.82
N LEU A 157 4.96 -0.24 14.58
CA LEU A 157 6.05 0.71 14.29
C LEU A 157 5.81 2.09 14.89
N THR A 158 4.57 2.62 14.80
CA THR A 158 4.25 3.92 15.43
C THR A 158 4.39 3.84 16.95
N ASN A 159 3.95 2.74 17.57
CA ASN A 159 4.12 2.51 19.00
C ASN A 159 5.59 2.36 19.40
N TYR A 160 6.39 1.67 18.59
CA TYR A 160 7.84 1.57 18.80
C TYR A 160 8.49 2.96 18.84
N ILE A 161 8.20 3.81 17.85
CA ILE A 161 8.74 5.18 17.82
C ILE A 161 8.27 5.98 19.05
N ALA A 162 6.95 5.99 19.33
CA ALA A 162 6.38 6.77 20.41
C ALA A 162 6.89 6.36 21.81
N ASN A 163 7.17 5.07 22.01
CA ASN A 163 7.70 4.53 23.26
C ASN A 163 9.19 4.80 23.44
N THR A 164 9.97 4.71 22.34
CA THR A 164 11.42 4.89 22.36
C THR A 164 11.81 6.38 22.32
N TYR A 165 11.05 7.19 21.59
CA TYR A 165 11.28 8.62 21.35
C TYR A 165 10.02 9.40 21.74
N LYS A 166 9.84 9.67 23.01
CA LYS A 166 8.59 10.18 23.60
C LYS A 166 8.08 11.47 22.98
N ASP A 167 8.98 12.39 22.62
CA ASP A 167 8.66 13.68 22.02
C ASP A 167 8.55 13.62 20.47
N SER A 168 8.47 12.42 19.92
CA SER A 168 8.43 12.21 18.48
C SER A 168 7.14 12.74 17.84
N HIS A 169 7.27 13.33 16.64
CA HIS A 169 6.18 13.68 15.75
C HIS A 169 6.25 12.75 14.52
N ILE A 170 5.27 11.90 14.32
CA ILE A 170 5.29 10.82 13.35
C ILE A 170 4.40 11.15 12.16
N VAL A 171 4.95 11.02 10.95
CA VAL A 171 4.23 11.05 9.67
C VAL A 171 4.13 9.62 9.13
N LEU A 172 2.97 9.24 8.64
CA LEU A 172 2.78 8.04 7.84
C LEU A 172 2.72 8.45 6.37
N PHE A 173 3.63 7.94 5.56
CA PHE A 173 3.67 8.16 4.11
C PHE A 173 3.58 6.82 3.39
N GLY A 174 2.67 6.69 2.43
CA GLY A 174 2.52 5.44 1.68
C GLY A 174 2.18 5.66 0.21
N ILE A 175 2.62 4.73 -0.65
CA ILE A 175 2.37 4.74 -2.08
C ILE A 175 1.57 3.50 -2.48
N SER A 176 0.47 3.66 -3.22
CA SER A 176 -0.33 2.56 -3.78
C SER A 176 -0.84 1.62 -2.66
N MET A 177 -0.40 0.35 -2.61
CA MET A 177 -0.70 -0.55 -1.49
C MET A 177 -0.19 0.02 -0.15
N GLY A 178 0.96 0.73 -0.15
CA GLY A 178 1.45 1.44 1.03
C GLY A 178 0.51 2.55 1.47
N ALA A 179 -0.08 3.30 0.53
CA ALA A 179 -1.11 4.31 0.81
C ALA A 179 -2.38 3.66 1.41
N ALA A 180 -2.82 2.55 0.84
CA ALA A 180 -3.91 1.76 1.41
C ALA A 180 -3.57 1.25 2.83
N THR A 181 -2.31 0.89 3.07
CA THR A 181 -1.82 0.42 4.38
C THR A 181 -1.89 1.53 5.43
N VAL A 182 -1.40 2.73 5.12
CA VAL A 182 -1.42 3.85 6.08
C VAL A 182 -2.85 4.35 6.34
N MET A 183 -3.72 4.33 5.31
CA MET A 183 -5.15 4.61 5.49
C MET A 183 -5.85 3.53 6.34
N ASN A 184 -5.51 2.25 6.16
CA ASN A 184 -6.04 1.18 7.00
C ASN A 184 -5.54 1.33 8.45
N ALA A 185 -4.28 1.69 8.66
CA ALA A 185 -3.71 1.94 9.99
C ALA A 185 -4.38 3.14 10.68
N SER A 186 -4.79 4.17 9.92
CA SER A 186 -5.43 5.37 10.48
C SER A 186 -6.78 5.11 11.16
N GLY A 187 -7.44 4.02 10.81
CA GLY A 187 -8.68 3.58 11.46
C GLY A 187 -8.48 2.77 12.73
N GLU A 188 -7.24 2.47 13.09
CA GLU A 188 -6.85 1.79 14.31
C GLU A 188 -6.44 2.81 15.39
N LYS A 189 -6.19 2.34 16.62
CA LYS A 189 -5.73 3.20 17.71
C LYS A 189 -4.25 3.54 17.52
N LEU A 190 -3.98 4.70 16.94
CA LEU A 190 -2.63 5.25 16.80
C LEU A 190 -2.21 6.05 18.06
N PRO A 191 -0.90 6.11 18.38
CA PRO A 191 -0.40 7.01 19.42
C PRO A 191 -0.58 8.46 19.00
N LYS A 192 -0.75 9.37 20.00
CA LYS A 192 -0.91 10.83 19.77
C LYS A 192 0.28 11.48 19.07
N ASN A 193 1.39 10.78 19.01
CA ASN A 193 2.60 11.16 18.28
C ASN A 193 2.41 11.17 16.75
N VAL A 194 1.45 10.41 16.21
CA VAL A 194 1.10 10.45 14.78
C VAL A 194 0.34 11.73 14.48
N LYS A 195 0.97 12.61 13.69
CA LYS A 195 0.50 13.97 13.43
C LYS A 195 -0.13 14.15 12.06
N ALA A 196 0.33 13.38 11.07
CA ALA A 196 -0.11 13.51 9.69
C ALA A 196 -0.01 12.19 8.92
N ILE A 197 -0.87 12.06 7.93
CA ILE A 197 -0.85 10.95 6.97
C ILE A 197 -0.77 11.53 5.57
N ILE A 198 0.05 10.91 4.73
CA ILE A 198 0.15 11.22 3.30
C ILE A 198 -0.08 9.92 2.56
N GLU A 199 -1.14 9.87 1.78
CA GLU A 199 -1.45 8.76 0.90
C GLU A 199 -1.27 9.18 -0.56
N ASP A 200 -0.51 8.42 -1.34
CA ASP A 200 -0.29 8.65 -2.76
C ASP A 200 -0.81 7.45 -3.56
N CYS A 201 -1.81 7.71 -4.42
CA CYS A 201 -2.48 6.77 -5.31
C CYS A 201 -3.04 5.50 -4.64
N GLY A 202 -3.59 5.63 -3.44
CA GLY A 202 -4.26 4.55 -2.72
C GLY A 202 -5.63 4.21 -3.29
N TYR A 203 -6.14 3.02 -2.95
CA TYR A 203 -7.43 2.51 -3.43
C TYR A 203 -8.49 2.45 -2.33
N THR A 204 -9.77 2.47 -2.74
CA THR A 204 -10.91 2.46 -1.81
C THR A 204 -11.05 1.15 -1.04
N SER A 205 -10.82 0.02 -1.69
CA SER A 205 -10.78 -1.31 -1.09
C SER A 205 -10.04 -2.29 -2.00
N THR A 206 -9.47 -3.33 -1.41
CA THR A 206 -8.85 -4.43 -2.18
C THR A 206 -9.86 -5.09 -3.11
N TRP A 207 -11.12 -5.24 -2.67
CA TRP A 207 -12.19 -5.76 -3.52
C TRP A 207 -12.40 -4.92 -4.78
N ASN A 208 -12.54 -3.60 -4.63
CA ASN A 208 -12.77 -2.70 -5.77
C ASN A 208 -11.57 -2.66 -6.71
N GLN A 209 -10.36 -2.66 -6.15
CA GLN A 209 -9.13 -2.69 -6.95
C GLN A 209 -9.00 -3.98 -7.75
N PHE A 210 -9.25 -5.13 -7.12
CA PHE A 210 -9.18 -6.42 -7.79
C PHE A 210 -10.30 -6.60 -8.81
N ALA A 211 -11.53 -6.15 -8.52
CA ALA A 211 -12.64 -6.20 -9.48
C ALA A 211 -12.36 -5.35 -10.72
N TYR A 212 -11.75 -4.16 -10.51
CA TYR A 212 -11.32 -3.30 -11.62
C TYR A 212 -10.25 -3.99 -12.47
N GLN A 213 -9.22 -4.57 -11.84
CA GLN A 213 -8.14 -5.27 -12.53
C GLN A 213 -8.65 -6.54 -13.25
N LEU A 214 -9.55 -7.31 -12.63
CA LEU A 214 -10.16 -8.48 -13.25
C LEU A 214 -10.90 -8.10 -14.54
N LYS A 215 -11.66 -7.01 -14.50
CA LYS A 215 -12.35 -6.50 -15.70
C LYS A 215 -11.37 -5.98 -16.75
N ALA A 216 -10.32 -5.30 -16.34
CA ALA A 216 -9.32 -4.74 -17.25
C ALA A 216 -8.52 -5.85 -17.96
N LEU A 217 -8.03 -6.85 -17.21
CA LEU A 217 -7.14 -7.90 -17.70
C LEU A 217 -7.89 -9.03 -18.43
N PHE A 218 -9.00 -9.48 -17.86
CA PHE A 218 -9.69 -10.70 -18.32
C PHE A 218 -11.07 -10.43 -18.91
N LYS A 219 -11.57 -9.19 -18.84
CA LYS A 219 -12.95 -8.83 -19.25
C LYS A 219 -14.04 -9.57 -18.48
N LEU A 220 -13.72 -10.09 -17.29
CA LEU A 220 -14.61 -10.87 -16.46
C LEU A 220 -15.27 -10.00 -15.37
N PRO A 221 -16.52 -10.34 -14.97
CA PRO A 221 -17.18 -9.75 -13.80
C PRO A 221 -16.57 -10.30 -12.51
N ALA A 222 -16.78 -9.59 -11.41
CA ALA A 222 -16.30 -10.03 -10.09
C ALA A 222 -16.94 -11.35 -9.63
N PHE A 223 -18.26 -11.54 -9.90
CA PHE A 223 -18.96 -12.79 -9.61
C PHE A 223 -18.78 -13.78 -10.76
N PRO A 224 -18.55 -15.07 -10.48
CA PRO A 224 -18.38 -15.70 -9.15
C PRO A 224 -16.90 -15.79 -8.71
N MET A 225 -15.94 -15.57 -9.61
CA MET A 225 -14.51 -15.88 -9.41
C MET A 225 -13.87 -15.16 -8.23
N MET A 226 -14.17 -13.87 -8.04
CA MET A 226 -13.64 -13.12 -6.91
C MET A 226 -14.22 -13.57 -5.57
N HIS A 227 -15.45 -14.08 -5.56
CA HIS A 227 -16.03 -14.64 -4.34
C HIS A 227 -15.29 -15.91 -3.93
N ALA A 228 -14.99 -16.79 -4.90
CA ALA A 228 -14.17 -17.98 -4.66
C ALA A 228 -12.76 -17.60 -4.18
N ALA A 229 -12.11 -16.63 -4.85
CA ALA A 229 -10.80 -16.12 -4.43
C ALA A 229 -10.83 -15.54 -3.00
N SER A 230 -11.89 -14.83 -2.63
CA SER A 230 -12.07 -14.26 -1.30
C SER A 230 -12.26 -15.33 -0.22
N ILE A 231 -12.99 -16.39 -0.52
CA ILE A 231 -13.14 -17.56 0.36
C ILE A 231 -11.76 -18.24 0.55
N ILE A 232 -11.03 -18.47 -0.53
CA ILE A 232 -9.69 -19.06 -0.47
C ILE A 232 -8.74 -18.17 0.34
N CYS A 233 -8.80 -16.85 0.15
CA CYS A 233 -8.05 -15.88 0.93
C CYS A 233 -8.37 -15.98 2.42
N LYS A 234 -9.65 -16.13 2.79
CA LYS A 234 -10.04 -16.33 4.19
C LYS A 234 -9.38 -17.57 4.81
N PHE A 235 -9.37 -18.69 4.10
CA PHE A 235 -8.79 -19.93 4.60
C PHE A 235 -7.25 -19.90 4.66
N ARG A 236 -6.57 -19.25 3.70
CA ARG A 236 -5.10 -19.25 3.58
C ARG A 236 -4.43 -18.06 4.25
N SER A 237 -5.09 -16.92 4.27
CA SER A 237 -4.52 -15.64 4.73
C SER A 237 -5.29 -15.03 5.90
N GLY A 238 -6.37 -15.66 6.37
CA GLY A 238 -7.10 -15.28 7.57
C GLY A 238 -8.12 -14.16 7.40
N TYR A 239 -8.31 -13.58 6.19
CA TYR A 239 -9.26 -12.50 5.94
C TYR A 239 -10.00 -12.65 4.61
N PHE A 240 -11.22 -12.11 4.52
CA PHE A 240 -11.90 -11.94 3.25
C PHE A 240 -11.35 -10.71 2.51
N ILE A 241 -11.18 -10.79 1.18
CA ILE A 241 -10.68 -9.66 0.37
C ILE A 241 -11.51 -8.39 0.60
N SER A 242 -12.80 -8.52 0.88
CA SER A 242 -13.70 -7.40 1.17
C SER A 242 -13.50 -6.73 2.53
N GLU A 243 -12.77 -7.37 3.46
CA GLU A 243 -12.42 -6.79 4.77
C GLU A 243 -11.35 -5.71 4.61
N ALA A 244 -10.41 -5.88 3.67
CA ALA A 244 -9.36 -4.93 3.38
C ALA A 244 -9.92 -3.69 2.67
N SER A 245 -10.35 -2.69 3.46
CA SER A 245 -11.12 -1.56 2.99
C SER A 245 -10.65 -0.22 3.58
N PRO A 246 -9.64 0.42 2.95
CA PRO A 246 -9.17 1.75 3.33
C PRO A 246 -10.29 2.79 3.50
N ILE A 247 -11.31 2.76 2.62
CA ILE A 247 -12.44 3.71 2.74
C ILE A 247 -13.27 3.51 4.03
N LYS A 248 -13.33 2.28 4.57
CA LYS A 248 -14.00 2.03 5.84
C LYS A 248 -13.13 2.47 7.03
N GLN A 249 -11.83 2.35 6.90
CA GLN A 249 -10.89 2.72 7.96
C GLN A 249 -10.65 4.22 8.03
N ILE A 250 -10.49 4.90 6.88
CA ILE A 250 -10.29 6.35 6.87
C ILE A 250 -11.47 7.11 7.49
N LYS A 251 -12.69 6.57 7.43
CA LYS A 251 -13.87 7.12 8.13
C LYS A 251 -13.72 7.18 9.65
N LYS A 252 -12.82 6.40 10.22
CA LYS A 252 -12.53 6.34 11.66
C LYS A 252 -11.29 7.14 12.02
N SER A 253 -10.55 7.64 11.04
CA SER A 253 -9.31 8.37 11.25
C SER A 253 -9.55 9.64 12.04
N THR A 254 -8.62 9.93 12.94
CA THR A 254 -8.55 11.19 13.71
C THR A 254 -7.31 12.01 13.33
N THR A 255 -6.56 11.59 12.31
CA THR A 255 -5.30 12.19 11.91
C THR A 255 -5.45 12.94 10.59
N PRO A 256 -5.01 14.21 10.50
CA PRO A 256 -5.02 14.99 9.27
C PRO A 256 -4.37 14.24 8.10
N THR A 257 -4.98 14.31 6.92
CA THR A 257 -4.57 13.48 5.77
C THR A 257 -4.44 14.28 4.48
N LEU A 258 -3.28 14.16 3.82
CA LEU A 258 -3.06 14.63 2.45
C LEU A 258 -3.29 13.47 1.47
N PHE A 259 -4.20 13.66 0.53
CA PHE A 259 -4.55 12.72 -0.53
C PHE A 259 -3.91 13.16 -1.84
N ILE A 260 -3.05 12.33 -2.43
CA ILE A 260 -2.34 12.62 -3.68
C ILE A 260 -2.72 11.60 -4.74
N HIS A 261 -2.93 12.05 -5.99
CA HIS A 261 -3.20 11.13 -7.10
C HIS A 261 -2.84 11.76 -8.46
N GLY A 262 -2.41 10.93 -9.40
CA GLY A 262 -2.26 11.34 -10.79
C GLY A 262 -3.57 11.19 -11.57
N ASP A 263 -3.97 12.19 -12.36
CA ASP A 263 -5.23 12.16 -13.11
C ASP A 263 -5.25 11.16 -14.29
N LYS A 264 -4.08 10.62 -14.65
CA LYS A 264 -3.91 9.58 -15.69
C LYS A 264 -3.61 8.19 -15.10
N ASP A 265 -3.87 8.01 -13.81
CA ASP A 265 -3.73 6.70 -13.17
C ASP A 265 -4.83 5.74 -13.66
N GLY A 266 -4.42 4.77 -14.48
CA GLY A 266 -5.29 3.71 -14.98
C GLY A 266 -5.11 2.39 -14.23
N PHE A 267 -4.16 2.30 -13.28
CA PHE A 267 -3.95 1.11 -12.47
C PHE A 267 -4.79 1.16 -11.19
N VAL A 268 -4.71 2.25 -10.42
CA VAL A 268 -5.67 2.61 -9.39
C VAL A 268 -6.51 3.75 -9.92
N PRO A 269 -7.78 3.51 -10.29
CA PRO A 269 -8.57 4.52 -11.00
C PRO A 269 -8.70 5.84 -10.24
N PHE A 270 -8.42 6.94 -10.92
CA PHE A 270 -8.42 8.29 -10.37
C PHE A 270 -9.69 8.65 -9.57
N PHE A 271 -10.88 8.14 -9.98
CA PHE A 271 -12.14 8.37 -9.25
C PHE A 271 -12.11 7.85 -7.78
N MET A 272 -11.15 6.99 -7.43
CA MET A 272 -11.02 6.49 -6.06
C MET A 272 -10.54 7.57 -5.10
N LEU A 273 -9.75 8.53 -5.59
CA LEU A 273 -9.29 9.68 -4.81
C LEU A 273 -10.46 10.44 -4.19
N ASP A 274 -11.45 10.85 -5.00
CA ASP A 274 -12.59 11.64 -4.51
C ASP A 274 -13.43 10.86 -3.48
N LYS A 275 -13.57 9.55 -3.69
CA LYS A 275 -14.28 8.70 -2.72
C LYS A 275 -13.57 8.64 -1.37
N LEU A 276 -12.24 8.49 -1.37
CA LEU A 276 -11.42 8.47 -0.16
C LEU A 276 -11.42 9.84 0.53
N TYR A 277 -11.17 10.89 -0.23
CA TYR A 277 -11.18 12.27 0.26
C TYR A 277 -12.50 12.60 0.95
N ASN A 278 -13.64 12.34 0.27
CA ASN A 278 -14.97 12.63 0.81
C ASN A 278 -15.33 11.76 2.03
N ALA A 279 -14.76 10.56 2.14
CA ALA A 279 -15.01 9.66 3.26
C ALA A 279 -14.22 10.04 4.53
N SER A 280 -13.14 10.78 4.41
CA SER A 280 -12.31 11.20 5.54
C SER A 280 -13.02 12.30 6.36
N PRO A 281 -13.17 12.13 7.71
CA PRO A 281 -13.87 13.10 8.55
C PRO A 281 -12.97 14.20 9.12
N VAL A 282 -11.65 14.08 8.94
CA VAL A 282 -10.63 14.96 9.54
C VAL A 282 -10.23 16.10 8.60
N GLU A 283 -9.40 17.02 9.09
CA GLU A 283 -8.70 18.00 8.24
C GLU A 283 -7.95 17.29 7.13
N LYS A 284 -8.14 17.75 5.91
CA LYS A 284 -7.64 17.05 4.73
C LYS A 284 -7.35 17.98 3.58
N GLU A 285 -6.37 17.62 2.81
CA GLU A 285 -6.02 18.28 1.56
C GLU A 285 -5.98 17.29 0.41
N LYS A 286 -6.11 17.79 -0.81
CA LYS A 286 -6.09 16.99 -2.02
C LYS A 286 -5.13 17.60 -3.02
N LEU A 287 -4.19 16.78 -3.53
CA LEU A 287 -3.25 17.15 -4.57
C LEU A 287 -3.47 16.27 -5.79
N ILE A 288 -3.80 16.87 -6.92
CA ILE A 288 -3.92 16.19 -8.21
C ILE A 288 -2.73 16.59 -9.08
N ILE A 289 -1.95 15.61 -9.54
CA ILE A 289 -0.85 15.85 -10.47
C ILE A 289 -1.32 15.51 -11.89
N SER A 290 -1.49 16.55 -12.69
CA SER A 290 -1.97 16.40 -14.06
C SER A 290 -0.96 15.66 -14.94
N GLY A 291 -1.45 14.71 -15.74
CA GLY A 291 -0.65 13.85 -16.62
C GLY A 291 0.05 12.69 -15.89
N ALA A 292 0.01 12.60 -14.57
CA ALA A 292 0.69 11.54 -13.84
C ALA A 292 -0.09 10.22 -13.91
N LYS A 293 0.63 9.15 -14.27
CA LYS A 293 0.18 7.76 -14.18
C LYS A 293 0.38 7.23 -12.75
N HIS A 294 0.07 5.95 -12.53
CA HIS A 294 0.18 5.28 -11.23
C HIS A 294 1.57 5.41 -10.61
N ALA A 295 1.63 5.89 -9.36
CA ALA A 295 2.85 6.12 -8.59
C ALA A 295 3.90 7.00 -9.30
N ARG A 296 3.44 7.96 -10.14
CA ARG A 296 4.33 8.86 -10.90
C ARG A 296 4.15 10.34 -10.55
N ALA A 297 3.31 10.65 -9.58
CA ALA A 297 3.03 12.03 -9.18
C ALA A 297 4.30 12.82 -8.83
N SER A 298 5.18 12.25 -8.02
CA SER A 298 6.46 12.85 -7.59
C SER A 298 7.48 13.03 -8.73
N TYR A 299 7.32 12.30 -9.85
CA TYR A 299 8.21 12.39 -11.02
C TYR A 299 7.70 13.37 -12.07
N VAL A 300 6.37 13.45 -12.25
CA VAL A 300 5.77 14.34 -13.27
C VAL A 300 5.87 15.80 -12.86
N ASN A 301 5.62 16.12 -11.60
CA ASN A 301 5.80 17.48 -11.08
C ASN A 301 6.43 17.43 -9.66
N PRO A 302 7.73 17.19 -9.57
CA PRO A 302 8.43 17.05 -8.29
C PRO A 302 8.35 18.31 -7.42
N LYS A 303 8.38 19.50 -8.03
CA LYS A 303 8.30 20.77 -7.30
C LYS A 303 6.95 20.87 -6.59
N LEU A 304 5.86 20.82 -7.34
CA LEU A 304 4.49 20.92 -6.77
C LEU A 304 4.23 19.81 -5.74
N TYR A 305 4.68 18.58 -6.03
CA TYR A 305 4.51 17.43 -5.15
C TYR A 305 5.13 17.66 -3.78
N TRP A 306 6.42 18.05 -3.74
CA TRP A 306 7.14 18.21 -2.48
C TRP A 306 6.78 19.51 -1.76
N GLU A 307 6.53 20.61 -2.46
CA GLU A 307 6.04 21.86 -1.85
C GLU A 307 4.68 21.64 -1.18
N SER A 308 3.78 20.87 -1.81
CA SER A 308 2.47 20.55 -1.21
C SER A 308 2.62 19.69 0.04
N ILE A 309 3.53 18.71 0.04
CA ILE A 309 3.83 17.89 1.22
C ILE A 309 4.40 18.76 2.35
N GLU A 310 5.40 19.61 2.07
CA GLU A 310 6.01 20.50 3.05
C GLU A 310 4.97 21.47 3.65
N ASN A 311 4.17 22.11 2.80
CA ASN A 311 3.12 23.03 3.23
C ASN A 311 2.07 22.35 4.13
N PHE A 312 1.68 21.11 3.77
CA PHE A 312 0.76 20.33 4.59
C PHE A 312 1.38 19.97 5.94
N LEU A 313 2.61 19.44 5.95
CA LEU A 313 3.29 19.00 7.17
C LEU A 313 3.59 20.16 8.12
N ASN A 314 3.93 21.36 7.62
CA ASN A 314 4.18 22.55 8.44
C ASN A 314 2.96 23.02 9.25
N LYS A 315 1.76 22.55 8.93
CA LYS A 315 0.55 22.84 9.72
C LYS A 315 0.45 21.99 11.00
N TYR A 316 1.09 20.81 11.02
CA TYR A 316 0.92 19.81 12.07
C TYR A 316 2.23 19.40 12.76
N ILE A 317 3.37 19.75 12.19
CA ILE A 317 4.71 19.35 12.66
C ILE A 317 5.59 20.60 12.70
N ASN A 318 5.68 21.18 13.87
CA ASN A 318 6.55 22.32 14.16
C ASN A 318 7.87 21.83 14.76
#